data_12ddbf36e4de1c23b914fe795c515c40
#
_entry.id   12ddbf36e4de1c23b914fe795c515c40
#
_cell.length_a   1.000
_cell.length_b   1.000
_cell.length_c   1.000
_cell.angle_alpha   90.00
_cell.angle_beta   90.00
_cell.angle_gamma   90.00
#
_symmetry.space_group_name_H-M   'P 1'
#
loop_
_entity.id
_entity.type
_entity.pdbx_description
1 polymer ?
#
loop_
_entity_poly.entity_id
_entity_poly.type
_entity_poly.pdbx_seq_one_letter_code
_entity_poly.pdbx_strand_id
1 'polypeptide(L)'
;MDDHTLRVIHPDSAQTYSFNNAIIATGSRPIEIPGFKFGGRVLDSTGGLALKEVPKKFVIIGGGVIGAELGGAYANLGAEVTILEGSPQILPTYEKDLVKLVEDDFKKKGVTVVTNAMAKEAVDNGDSVTVKYAVDGKEETVTADYVMVTVGRRPNTDDMGLEQAGVEVGERGLIKVDKQGRTNVPNIYAIGDIVPGAALAHKASYEAKIAAEAISGKKVAVDYKAMPAVAFTDPELASVGMTIKEAKEAGLEATAYKFPFSGNGRALSLAKTEGFIRLVTTNDDNVVIGAQIGGVGASDMVSELALAIESGMNAEDIALTIHPHPSLGEITMDASELALGLPIHI
;
A
#
# COMPACT_ATOMS: atom_id res chain seq x y z
N MET A 1 2.66 -23.83 27.02
CA MET A 1 2.01 -24.69 26.03
C MET A 1 3.07 -25.06 25.01
N ASP A 2 2.80 -25.98 24.15
CA ASP A 2 3.74 -26.54 23.19
C ASP A 2 3.39 -26.15 21.75
N ASP A 3 4.08 -26.71 20.78
CA ASP A 3 3.90 -26.48 19.36
C ASP A 3 2.63 -27.14 18.74
N HIS A 4 1.79 -27.78 19.55
CA HIS A 4 0.54 -28.43 19.16
C HIS A 4 -0.68 -27.95 19.94
N THR A 5 -0.53 -26.93 20.80
CA THR A 5 -1.58 -26.50 21.72
C THR A 5 -1.75 -24.99 21.71
N LEU A 6 -2.97 -24.52 21.44
CA LEU A 6 -3.37 -23.12 21.48
C LEU A 6 -4.40 -22.90 22.60
N ARG A 7 -4.17 -21.91 23.45
CA ARG A 7 -5.14 -21.45 24.43
C ARG A 7 -5.70 -20.08 24.05
N VAL A 8 -7.01 -20.04 23.84
CA VAL A 8 -7.75 -18.80 23.61
C VAL A 8 -8.33 -18.32 24.93
N ILE A 9 -8.04 -17.09 25.30
CA ILE A 9 -8.45 -16.46 26.56
C ILE A 9 -9.43 -15.35 26.25
N HIS A 10 -10.64 -15.43 26.81
CA HIS A 10 -11.63 -14.38 26.86
C HIS A 10 -11.71 -13.83 28.31
N PRO A 11 -12.32 -12.64 28.53
CA PRO A 11 -12.48 -12.08 29.87
C PRO A 11 -13.12 -13.08 30.87
N ASP A 12 -14.10 -13.87 30.42
CA ASP A 12 -14.90 -14.75 31.28
C ASP A 12 -14.61 -16.25 31.04
N SER A 13 -13.72 -16.63 30.13
CA SER A 13 -13.47 -18.02 29.79
C SER A 13 -12.11 -18.24 29.15
N ALA A 14 -11.63 -19.49 29.20
CA ALA A 14 -10.45 -19.91 28.46
C ALA A 14 -10.69 -21.29 27.85
N GLN A 15 -10.31 -21.47 26.59
CA GLN A 15 -10.45 -22.73 25.87
C GLN A 15 -9.11 -23.14 25.27
N THR A 16 -8.76 -24.40 25.39
CA THR A 16 -7.56 -25.00 24.81
C THR A 16 -7.93 -25.83 23.59
N TYR A 17 -7.19 -25.66 22.52
CA TYR A 17 -7.30 -26.40 21.28
C TYR A 17 -6.02 -27.15 21.00
N SER A 18 -6.15 -28.38 20.52
CA SER A 18 -5.01 -29.14 19.96
C SER A 18 -5.10 -29.08 18.44
N PHE A 19 -3.98 -29.00 17.77
CA PHE A 19 -3.90 -28.92 16.31
C PHE A 19 -2.74 -29.76 15.76
N ASN A 20 -2.88 -30.24 14.53
CA ASN A 20 -1.78 -30.87 13.80
C ASN A 20 -0.91 -29.81 13.11
N ASN A 21 -1.54 -28.79 12.53
CA ASN A 21 -0.86 -27.64 11.91
C ASN A 21 -1.56 -26.35 12.33
N ALA A 22 -0.80 -25.26 12.41
CA ALA A 22 -1.32 -23.92 12.68
C ALA A 22 -0.80 -22.90 11.67
N ILE A 23 -1.65 -21.93 11.31
CA ILE A 23 -1.25 -20.77 10.52
C ILE A 23 -1.43 -19.52 11.39
N ILE A 24 -0.33 -18.79 11.63
CA ILE A 24 -0.36 -17.50 12.32
C ILE A 24 -0.66 -16.42 11.29
N ALA A 25 -1.79 -15.75 11.45
CA ALA A 25 -2.29 -14.70 10.53
C ALA A 25 -2.80 -13.48 11.31
N THR A 26 -2.04 -13.05 12.30
CA THR A 26 -2.45 -12.05 13.30
C THR A 26 -2.34 -10.62 12.83
N GLY A 27 -1.76 -10.40 11.65
CA GLY A 27 -1.70 -9.09 11.03
C GLY A 27 -0.83 -8.09 11.78
N SER A 28 -1.20 -6.83 11.67
CA SER A 28 -0.46 -5.72 12.25
C SER A 28 -1.38 -4.70 12.92
N ARG A 29 -0.80 -3.81 13.70
CA ARG A 29 -1.49 -2.68 14.35
C ARG A 29 -0.77 -1.36 14.09
N PRO A 30 -1.47 -0.21 14.16
CA PRO A 30 -0.84 1.10 14.08
C PRO A 30 0.26 1.29 15.13
N ILE A 31 1.29 2.05 14.77
CA ILE A 31 2.38 2.40 15.68
C ILE A 31 1.96 3.63 16.49
N GLU A 32 2.00 3.52 17.82
CA GLU A 32 1.95 4.67 18.71
C GLU A 32 3.35 5.28 18.84
N ILE A 33 3.49 6.56 18.60
CA ILE A 33 4.78 7.26 18.69
C ILE A 33 4.83 8.16 19.94
N PRO A 34 6.04 8.42 20.48
CA PRO A 34 6.20 9.33 21.61
C PRO A 34 5.52 10.68 21.37
N GLY A 35 4.78 11.16 22.38
CA GLY A 35 4.03 12.41 22.27
C GLY A 35 2.64 12.30 21.63
N PHE A 36 2.25 11.13 21.13
CA PHE A 36 0.96 10.89 20.45
C PHE A 36 0.28 9.64 20.98
N LYS A 37 -0.04 9.64 22.26
CA LYS A 37 -0.75 8.51 22.88
C LYS A 37 -2.18 8.43 22.36
N PHE A 38 -2.56 7.26 21.84
CA PHE A 38 -3.92 7.05 21.32
C PHE A 38 -4.98 7.14 22.41
N GLY A 39 -6.07 7.84 22.11
CA GLY A 39 -7.21 8.09 22.99
C GLY A 39 -7.72 9.53 22.83
N GLY A 40 -8.97 9.75 23.23
CA GLY A 40 -9.59 11.07 23.10
C GLY A 40 -9.58 11.58 21.65
N ARG A 41 -8.86 12.67 21.41
CA ARG A 41 -8.73 13.32 20.10
C ARG A 41 -7.50 12.90 19.30
N VAL A 42 -6.68 12.01 19.85
CA VAL A 42 -5.51 11.44 19.17
C VAL A 42 -5.87 10.02 18.68
N LEU A 43 -6.02 9.86 17.38
CA LEU A 43 -6.57 8.68 16.75
C LEU A 43 -5.48 7.87 16.03
N ASP A 44 -5.66 6.58 15.96
CA ASP A 44 -5.07 5.73 14.93
C ASP A 44 -5.97 5.69 13.67
N SER A 45 -5.58 4.94 12.65
CA SER A 45 -6.38 4.80 11.42
C SER A 45 -7.75 4.15 11.68
N THR A 46 -7.86 3.25 12.65
CA THR A 46 -9.13 2.63 13.05
C THR A 46 -10.06 3.66 13.70
N GLY A 47 -9.52 4.47 14.60
CA GLY A 47 -10.25 5.58 15.23
C GLY A 47 -10.69 6.63 14.20
N GLY A 48 -9.81 6.93 13.23
CA GLY A 48 -10.15 7.82 12.11
C GLY A 48 -11.33 7.31 11.29
N LEU A 49 -11.36 6.02 10.96
CA LEU A 49 -12.48 5.38 10.23
C LEU A 49 -13.77 5.28 11.07
N ALA A 50 -13.66 5.30 12.39
CA ALA A 50 -14.81 5.15 13.31
C ALA A 50 -15.46 6.48 13.73
N LEU A 51 -14.95 7.63 13.29
CA LEU A 51 -15.54 8.92 13.59
C LEU A 51 -17.01 8.98 13.17
N LYS A 52 -17.88 9.52 14.02
CA LYS A 52 -19.32 9.61 13.78
C LYS A 52 -19.72 10.88 13.03
N GLU A 53 -18.85 11.88 13.04
CA GLU A 53 -19.04 13.17 12.42
C GLU A 53 -17.78 13.55 11.64
N VAL A 54 -17.95 14.28 10.54
CA VAL A 54 -16.83 14.84 9.80
C VAL A 54 -16.23 15.98 10.60
N PRO A 55 -14.95 15.92 11.00
CA PRO A 55 -14.31 17.03 11.72
C PRO A 55 -14.22 18.26 10.82
N LYS A 56 -14.31 19.45 11.40
CA LYS A 56 -14.08 20.69 10.64
C LYS A 56 -12.61 20.83 10.27
N LYS A 57 -11.73 20.53 11.23
CA LYS A 57 -10.27 20.54 11.06
C LYS A 57 -9.69 19.18 11.43
N PHE A 58 -8.91 18.60 10.55
CA PHE A 58 -8.31 17.30 10.73
C PHE A 58 -6.82 17.32 10.41
N VAL A 59 -6.00 16.96 11.38
CA VAL A 59 -4.55 16.84 11.19
C VAL A 59 -4.18 15.37 11.05
N ILE A 60 -3.32 15.07 10.11
CA ILE A 60 -2.80 13.72 9.85
C ILE A 60 -1.29 13.73 9.97
N ILE A 61 -0.75 12.86 10.81
CA ILE A 61 0.70 12.66 10.97
C ILE A 61 1.10 11.43 10.14
N GLY A 62 1.91 11.68 9.10
CA GLY A 62 2.34 10.68 8.13
C GLY A 62 1.54 10.74 6.83
N GLY A 63 2.20 11.14 5.75
CA GLY A 63 1.65 11.22 4.39
C GLY A 63 1.86 9.94 3.56
N GLY A 64 1.99 8.78 4.20
CA GLY A 64 1.99 7.48 3.52
C GLY A 64 0.62 7.15 2.91
N VAL A 65 0.44 5.92 2.40
CA VAL A 65 -0.80 5.50 1.72
C VAL A 65 -2.03 5.76 2.59
N ILE A 66 -2.03 5.31 3.85
CA ILE A 66 -3.16 5.48 4.78
C ILE A 66 -3.48 6.97 5.01
N GLY A 67 -2.44 7.78 5.25
CA GLY A 67 -2.61 9.21 5.51
C GLY A 67 -3.11 9.98 4.28
N ALA A 68 -2.61 9.66 3.11
CA ALA A 68 -3.03 10.27 1.85
C ALA A 68 -4.48 9.89 1.49
N GLU A 69 -4.83 8.60 1.60
CA GLU A 69 -6.19 8.11 1.31
C GLU A 69 -7.23 8.72 2.24
N LEU A 70 -7.03 8.62 3.55
CA LEU A 70 -7.98 9.15 4.53
C LEU A 70 -7.99 10.68 4.52
N GLY A 71 -6.85 11.33 4.30
CA GLY A 71 -6.77 12.77 4.11
C GLY A 71 -7.60 13.26 2.93
N GLY A 72 -7.48 12.61 1.79
CA GLY A 72 -8.28 12.89 0.60
C GLY A 72 -9.77 12.61 0.82
N ALA A 73 -10.10 11.50 1.48
CA ALA A 73 -11.48 11.15 1.81
C ALA A 73 -12.14 12.20 2.73
N TYR A 74 -11.47 12.61 3.80
CA TYR A 74 -11.99 13.64 4.70
C TYR A 74 -12.08 15.02 4.04
N ALA A 75 -11.14 15.37 3.16
CA ALA A 75 -11.23 16.59 2.36
C ALA A 75 -12.44 16.57 1.42
N ASN A 76 -12.73 15.44 0.77
CA ASN A 76 -13.93 15.25 -0.06
C ASN A 76 -15.23 15.36 0.77
N LEU A 77 -15.20 15.01 2.05
CA LEU A 77 -16.33 15.17 2.98
C LEU A 77 -16.45 16.59 3.54
N GLY A 78 -15.52 17.48 3.22
CA GLY A 78 -15.56 18.89 3.59
C GLY A 78 -14.72 19.28 4.80
N ALA A 79 -13.86 18.40 5.31
CA ALA A 79 -12.91 18.74 6.36
C ALA A 79 -11.75 19.61 5.80
N GLU A 80 -11.28 20.57 6.61
CA GLU A 80 -10.01 21.25 6.41
C GLU A 80 -8.89 20.32 6.88
N VAL A 81 -8.16 19.72 5.93
CA VAL A 81 -7.15 18.69 6.20
C VAL A 81 -5.74 19.27 6.14
N THR A 82 -4.92 18.95 7.15
CA THR A 82 -3.48 19.20 7.15
C THR A 82 -2.73 17.89 7.33
N ILE A 83 -1.85 17.56 6.38
CA ILE A 83 -0.97 16.39 6.43
C ILE A 83 0.44 16.87 6.79
N LEU A 84 0.99 16.33 7.89
CA LEU A 84 2.37 16.55 8.32
C LEU A 84 3.18 15.31 7.98
N GLU A 85 4.12 15.43 7.04
CA GLU A 85 4.97 14.34 6.56
C GLU A 85 6.44 14.61 6.89
N GLY A 86 7.09 13.65 7.55
CA GLY A 86 8.50 13.76 7.94
C GLY A 86 9.48 13.67 6.78
N SER A 87 9.08 13.05 5.67
CA SER A 87 9.88 12.89 4.45
C SER A 87 9.73 14.11 3.51
N PRO A 88 10.59 14.23 2.47
CA PRO A 88 10.48 15.30 1.48
C PRO A 88 9.25 15.22 0.56
N GLN A 89 8.51 14.11 0.56
CA GLN A 89 7.27 13.94 -0.22
C GLN A 89 6.31 13.00 0.50
N ILE A 90 5.01 13.13 0.23
CA ILE A 90 3.99 12.14 0.59
C ILE A 90 4.13 10.91 -0.31
N LEU A 91 3.47 9.79 0.06
CA LEU A 91 3.49 8.55 -0.73
C LEU A 91 4.91 8.13 -1.15
N PRO A 92 5.85 7.97 -0.22
CA PRO A 92 7.29 7.88 -0.51
C PRO A 92 7.69 6.63 -1.32
N THR A 93 6.80 5.67 -1.47
CA THR A 93 7.00 4.46 -2.29
C THR A 93 6.65 4.66 -3.76
N TYR A 94 6.05 5.78 -4.13
CA TYR A 94 5.71 6.12 -5.51
C TYR A 94 6.68 7.14 -6.10
N GLU A 95 6.87 7.11 -7.43
CA GLU A 95 7.70 8.06 -8.13
C GLU A 95 7.08 9.47 -8.11
N LYS A 96 7.94 10.49 -8.10
CA LYS A 96 7.55 11.90 -7.91
C LYS A 96 6.47 12.40 -8.87
N ASP A 97 6.48 11.97 -10.13
CA ASP A 97 5.51 12.42 -11.13
C ASP A 97 4.12 11.79 -10.92
N LEU A 98 4.05 10.58 -10.32
CA LEU A 98 2.80 10.01 -9.84
C LEU A 98 2.28 10.76 -8.60
N VAL A 99 3.17 10.97 -7.62
CA VAL A 99 2.82 11.70 -6.38
C VAL A 99 2.31 13.10 -6.70
N LYS A 100 2.91 13.77 -7.69
CA LYS A 100 2.48 15.09 -8.12
C LYS A 100 1.00 15.15 -8.55
N LEU A 101 0.45 14.09 -9.12
CA LEU A 101 -0.98 14.04 -9.49
C LEU A 101 -1.87 14.17 -8.24
N VAL A 102 -1.49 13.51 -7.15
CA VAL A 102 -2.21 13.56 -5.88
C VAL A 102 -2.01 14.91 -5.19
N GLU A 103 -0.78 15.45 -5.21
CA GLU A 103 -0.49 16.77 -4.64
C GLU A 103 -1.27 17.89 -5.35
N ASP A 104 -1.37 17.82 -6.68
CA ASP A 104 -2.14 18.78 -7.48
C ASP A 104 -3.66 18.70 -7.16
N ASP A 105 -4.20 17.50 -6.92
CA ASP A 105 -5.58 17.32 -6.48
C ASP A 105 -5.77 17.82 -5.04
N PHE A 106 -4.88 17.48 -4.12
CA PHE A 106 -4.91 17.98 -2.76
C PHE A 106 -4.92 19.50 -2.69
N LYS A 107 -4.10 20.14 -3.53
CA LYS A 107 -4.07 21.60 -3.64
C LYS A 107 -5.43 22.16 -4.13
N LYS A 108 -6.06 21.52 -5.12
CA LYS A 108 -7.40 21.91 -5.61
C LYS A 108 -8.46 21.78 -4.51
N LYS A 109 -8.35 20.76 -3.64
CA LYS A 109 -9.27 20.49 -2.53
C LYS A 109 -8.95 21.28 -1.26
N GLY A 110 -7.89 22.09 -1.25
CA GLY A 110 -7.49 22.90 -0.09
C GLY A 110 -6.81 22.08 1.01
N VAL A 111 -6.32 20.87 0.72
CA VAL A 111 -5.50 20.11 1.67
C VAL A 111 -4.13 20.75 1.79
N THR A 112 -3.72 21.05 3.03
CA THR A 112 -2.38 21.53 3.33
C THR A 112 -1.44 20.34 3.55
N VAL A 113 -0.40 20.24 2.73
CA VAL A 113 0.65 19.23 2.87
C VAL A 113 1.94 19.94 3.32
N VAL A 114 2.46 19.56 4.49
CA VAL A 114 3.73 20.07 5.03
C VAL A 114 4.72 18.92 5.07
N THR A 115 5.70 18.94 4.18
CA THR A 115 6.80 17.96 4.12
C THR A 115 7.98 18.39 5.01
N ASN A 116 8.89 17.46 5.31
CA ASN A 116 9.98 17.64 6.28
C ASN A 116 9.47 18.11 7.66
N ALA A 117 8.23 17.77 7.99
CA ALA A 117 7.55 18.17 9.21
C ALA A 117 7.70 17.07 10.27
N MET A 118 8.53 17.33 11.27
CA MET A 118 8.75 16.40 12.39
C MET A 118 7.73 16.66 13.49
N ALA A 119 6.70 15.83 13.57
CA ALA A 119 5.71 15.87 14.65
C ALA A 119 6.38 15.56 16.00
N LYS A 120 6.04 16.35 17.04
CA LYS A 120 6.64 16.32 18.37
C LYS A 120 5.69 15.78 19.42
N GLU A 121 4.53 16.40 19.54
CA GLU A 121 3.49 16.00 20.49
C GLU A 121 2.10 16.47 20.08
N ALA A 122 1.08 15.81 20.59
CA ALA A 122 -0.31 16.24 20.54
C ALA A 122 -0.82 16.48 21.96
N VAL A 123 -1.40 17.66 22.20
CA VAL A 123 -2.02 18.04 23.47
C VAL A 123 -3.52 18.06 23.27
N ASP A 124 -4.23 17.11 23.91
CA ASP A 124 -5.70 17.08 23.93
C ASP A 124 -6.22 18.16 24.92
N ASN A 125 -6.94 19.15 24.41
CA ASN A 125 -7.48 20.24 25.16
C ASN A 125 -8.93 20.00 25.62
N GLY A 126 -9.48 18.81 25.32
CA GLY A 126 -10.88 18.44 25.61
C GLY A 126 -11.81 18.68 24.41
N ASP A 127 -11.87 19.89 23.88
CA ASP A 127 -12.69 20.29 22.72
C ASP A 127 -11.89 20.32 21.39
N SER A 128 -10.57 20.33 21.48
CA SER A 128 -9.64 20.42 20.36
C SER A 128 -8.34 19.67 20.68
N VAL A 129 -7.48 19.51 19.72
CA VAL A 129 -6.12 18.99 19.88
C VAL A 129 -5.12 19.93 19.24
N THR A 130 -4.03 20.25 19.97
CA THR A 130 -2.93 21.05 19.44
C THR A 130 -1.74 20.16 19.16
N VAL A 131 -1.31 20.14 17.90
CA VAL A 131 -0.13 19.39 17.44
C VAL A 131 1.05 20.34 17.34
N LYS A 132 2.17 19.99 17.99
CA LYS A 132 3.46 20.67 17.84
C LYS A 132 4.32 19.87 16.86
N TYR A 133 4.94 20.58 15.95
CA TYR A 133 5.85 20.00 14.94
C TYR A 133 6.99 20.95 14.62
N ALA A 134 8.02 20.48 13.94
CA ALA A 134 9.14 21.33 13.52
C ALA A 134 9.38 21.13 12.01
N VAL A 135 9.61 22.25 11.30
CA VAL A 135 10.05 22.29 9.91
C VAL A 135 11.35 23.08 9.85
N ASP A 136 12.39 22.50 9.29
CA ASP A 136 13.72 23.13 9.21
C ASP A 136 14.23 23.65 10.57
N GLY A 137 13.91 22.93 11.65
CA GLY A 137 14.31 23.26 13.02
C GLY A 137 13.47 24.37 13.69
N LYS A 138 12.48 24.93 13.00
CA LYS A 138 11.54 25.89 13.58
C LYS A 138 10.32 25.18 14.11
N GLU A 139 9.94 25.47 15.35
CA GLU A 139 8.73 24.93 15.96
C GLU A 139 7.49 25.68 15.48
N GLU A 140 6.47 24.91 15.12
CA GLU A 140 5.17 25.38 14.70
C GLU A 140 4.07 24.58 15.41
N THR A 141 2.85 25.11 15.39
CA THR A 141 1.69 24.44 15.96
C THR A 141 0.50 24.51 15.02
N VAL A 142 -0.34 23.48 15.06
CA VAL A 142 -1.63 23.47 14.39
C VAL A 142 -2.69 22.92 15.33
N THR A 143 -3.88 23.55 15.37
CA THR A 143 -4.99 23.12 16.21
C THR A 143 -6.11 22.57 15.33
N ALA A 144 -6.66 21.42 15.72
CA ALA A 144 -7.70 20.70 14.99
C ALA A 144 -8.73 20.07 15.94
N ASP A 145 -9.82 19.55 15.39
CA ASP A 145 -10.80 18.77 16.16
C ASP A 145 -10.23 17.41 16.54
N TYR A 146 -9.48 16.79 15.62
CA TYR A 146 -8.80 15.50 15.82
C TYR A 146 -7.46 15.49 15.10
N VAL A 147 -6.53 14.68 15.63
CA VAL A 147 -5.30 14.27 14.95
C VAL A 147 -5.30 12.77 14.76
N MET A 148 -4.92 12.31 13.57
CA MET A 148 -4.73 10.89 13.25
C MET A 148 -3.27 10.60 12.96
N VAL A 149 -2.72 9.53 13.56
CA VAL A 149 -1.34 9.13 13.38
C VAL A 149 -1.28 7.90 12.47
N THR A 150 -0.58 8.02 11.34
CA THR A 150 -0.46 7.01 10.28
C THR A 150 0.99 6.78 9.84
N VAL A 151 1.92 6.81 10.79
CA VAL A 151 3.38 6.72 10.55
C VAL A 151 3.90 5.29 10.38
N GLY A 152 3.03 4.31 10.30
CA GLY A 152 3.37 2.93 10.05
C GLY A 152 2.59 1.94 10.92
N ARG A 153 2.91 0.66 10.70
CA ARG A 153 2.28 -0.46 11.38
C ARG A 153 3.37 -1.40 11.92
N ARG A 154 3.04 -2.12 12.99
CA ARG A 154 3.94 -3.15 13.55
C ARG A 154 3.24 -4.51 13.59
N PRO A 155 3.97 -5.61 13.36
CA PRO A 155 3.42 -6.96 13.41
C PRO A 155 2.80 -7.28 14.78
N ASN A 156 1.74 -8.09 14.78
CA ASN A 156 1.12 -8.61 15.98
C ASN A 156 1.73 -9.98 16.33
N THR A 157 2.94 -9.97 16.90
CA THR A 157 3.70 -11.17 17.26
C THR A 157 4.14 -11.19 18.72
N ASP A 158 3.85 -10.14 19.48
CA ASP A 158 4.14 -10.01 20.89
C ASP A 158 3.03 -10.62 21.76
N ASP A 159 3.39 -11.11 22.95
CA ASP A 159 2.48 -11.62 24.00
C ASP A 159 1.56 -12.78 23.57
N MET A 160 1.97 -13.55 22.54
CA MET A 160 1.18 -14.64 21.97
C MET A 160 1.70 -16.04 22.35
N GLY A 161 2.77 -16.13 23.13
CA GLY A 161 3.38 -17.40 23.47
C GLY A 161 4.13 -18.06 22.31
N LEU A 162 4.60 -17.29 21.32
CA LEU A 162 5.34 -17.84 20.17
C LEU A 162 6.68 -18.47 20.58
N GLU A 163 7.38 -17.86 21.53
CA GLU A 163 8.63 -18.41 22.08
C GLU A 163 8.41 -19.76 22.77
N GLN A 164 7.29 -19.91 23.50
CA GLN A 164 6.93 -21.17 24.16
C GLN A 164 6.62 -22.28 23.15
N ALA A 165 6.11 -21.92 21.96
CA ALA A 165 5.92 -22.84 20.84
C ALA A 165 7.21 -23.06 20.02
N GLY A 166 8.32 -22.42 20.39
CA GLY A 166 9.59 -22.52 19.69
C GLY A 166 9.70 -21.68 18.39
N VAL A 167 8.71 -20.81 18.12
CA VAL A 167 8.73 -19.95 16.93
C VAL A 167 9.67 -18.78 17.15
N GLU A 168 10.63 -18.63 16.25
CA GLU A 168 11.59 -17.54 16.26
C GLU A 168 10.97 -16.26 15.68
N VAL A 169 10.93 -15.19 16.50
CA VAL A 169 10.54 -13.84 16.08
C VAL A 169 11.81 -13.02 15.91
N GLY A 170 12.03 -12.55 14.69
CA GLY A 170 13.21 -11.78 14.33
C GLY A 170 13.07 -10.28 14.62
N GLU A 171 13.99 -9.52 14.05
CA GLU A 171 13.99 -8.06 14.15
C GLU A 171 12.67 -7.45 13.66
N ARG A 172 12.25 -6.39 14.32
CA ARG A 172 10.99 -5.69 14.02
C ARG A 172 9.72 -6.53 14.19
N GLY A 173 9.79 -7.66 14.89
CA GLY A 173 8.65 -8.53 15.17
C GLY A 173 8.23 -9.43 13.99
N LEU A 174 9.06 -9.59 12.97
CA LEU A 174 8.75 -10.43 11.81
C LEU A 174 9.16 -11.88 12.07
N ILE A 175 8.34 -12.82 11.64
CA ILE A 175 8.60 -14.25 11.66
C ILE A 175 9.24 -14.65 10.33
N LYS A 176 10.40 -15.29 10.37
CA LYS A 176 11.05 -15.82 9.17
C LYS A 176 10.35 -17.09 8.73
N VAL A 177 10.03 -17.16 7.44
CA VAL A 177 9.38 -18.33 6.82
C VAL A 177 10.10 -18.79 5.56
N ASP A 178 9.89 -20.05 5.19
CA ASP A 178 10.29 -20.58 3.89
C ASP A 178 9.28 -20.19 2.78
N LYS A 179 9.52 -20.66 1.55
CA LYS A 179 8.63 -20.38 0.42
C LYS A 179 7.24 -21.04 0.52
N GLN A 180 6.99 -21.85 1.51
CA GLN A 180 5.66 -22.42 1.80
C GLN A 180 4.94 -21.71 2.95
N GLY A 181 5.56 -20.66 3.52
CA GLY A 181 5.07 -19.98 4.71
C GLY A 181 5.39 -20.71 6.02
N ARG A 182 6.23 -21.78 5.99
CA ARG A 182 6.58 -22.55 7.17
C ARG A 182 7.64 -21.81 7.99
N THR A 183 7.43 -21.76 9.31
CA THR A 183 8.39 -21.20 10.26
C THR A 183 9.55 -22.18 10.54
N ASN A 184 10.40 -21.88 11.50
CA ASN A 184 11.39 -22.82 12.02
C ASN A 184 10.76 -24.02 12.75
N VAL A 185 9.48 -23.96 13.12
CA VAL A 185 8.69 -25.07 13.68
C VAL A 185 7.88 -25.72 12.55
N PRO A 186 8.11 -27.00 12.22
CA PRO A 186 7.65 -27.62 10.97
C PRO A 186 6.14 -27.63 10.73
N ASN A 187 5.33 -27.61 11.77
CA ASN A 187 3.88 -27.63 11.75
C ASN A 187 3.24 -26.26 11.99
N ILE A 188 4.05 -25.20 12.13
CA ILE A 188 3.59 -23.83 12.33
C ILE A 188 4.00 -22.97 11.13
N TYR A 189 3.01 -22.31 10.54
CA TYR A 189 3.13 -21.43 9.39
C TYR A 189 2.82 -20.00 9.81
N ALA A 190 3.33 -19.02 9.08
CA ALA A 190 3.02 -17.59 9.28
C ALA A 190 2.84 -16.89 7.94
N ILE A 191 1.90 -15.93 7.88
CA ILE A 191 1.52 -15.23 6.64
C ILE A 191 1.16 -13.77 6.91
N GLY A 192 1.14 -12.97 5.85
CA GLY A 192 0.66 -11.58 5.88
C GLY A 192 1.66 -10.61 6.50
N ASP A 193 1.16 -9.66 7.31
CA ASP A 193 1.95 -8.55 7.84
C ASP A 193 3.00 -8.97 8.88
N ILE A 194 2.93 -10.22 9.37
CA ILE A 194 3.88 -10.75 10.35
C ILE A 194 5.09 -11.44 9.72
N VAL A 195 5.13 -11.54 8.39
CA VAL A 195 6.28 -12.09 7.64
C VAL A 195 6.90 -11.02 6.74
N PRO A 196 8.15 -11.19 6.28
CA PRO A 196 8.80 -10.25 5.38
C PRO A 196 8.01 -9.99 4.09
N GLY A 197 8.15 -8.78 3.54
CA GLY A 197 7.51 -8.33 2.30
C GLY A 197 6.50 -7.21 2.54
N ALA A 198 5.70 -6.91 1.52
CA ALA A 198 4.70 -5.86 1.59
C ALA A 198 3.55 -6.22 2.54
N ALA A 199 3.12 -5.28 3.37
CA ALA A 199 1.97 -5.44 4.26
C ALA A 199 0.67 -5.15 3.48
N LEU A 200 0.22 -6.14 2.67
CA LEU A 200 -0.92 -6.02 1.76
C LEU A 200 -1.86 -7.22 1.93
N ALA A 201 -3.16 -6.94 1.95
CA ALA A 201 -4.20 -7.97 2.15
C ALA A 201 -4.16 -9.07 1.06
N HIS A 202 -3.97 -8.69 -0.21
CA HIS A 202 -3.89 -9.64 -1.31
C HIS A 202 -2.62 -10.50 -1.27
N LYS A 203 -1.49 -9.99 -0.76
CA LYS A 203 -0.30 -10.80 -0.45
C LYS A 203 -0.64 -11.86 0.59
N ALA A 204 -1.25 -11.47 1.71
CA ALA A 204 -1.66 -12.39 2.77
C ALA A 204 -2.62 -13.46 2.26
N SER A 205 -3.57 -13.11 1.39
CA SER A 205 -4.51 -14.05 0.77
C SER A 205 -3.82 -15.05 -0.16
N TYR A 206 -2.81 -14.62 -0.92
CA TYR A 206 -1.99 -15.50 -1.74
C TYR A 206 -1.19 -16.47 -0.87
N GLU A 207 -0.47 -15.96 0.12
CA GLU A 207 0.33 -16.75 1.06
C GLU A 207 -0.52 -17.76 1.83
N ALA A 208 -1.77 -17.39 2.20
CA ALA A 208 -2.70 -18.30 2.87
C ALA A 208 -3.04 -19.52 2.02
N LYS A 209 -3.26 -19.33 0.72
CA LYS A 209 -3.52 -20.44 -0.22
C LYS A 209 -2.32 -21.38 -0.30
N ILE A 210 -1.11 -20.82 -0.44
CA ILE A 210 0.13 -21.61 -0.51
C ILE A 210 0.34 -22.38 0.80
N ALA A 211 0.20 -21.74 1.96
CA ALA A 211 0.36 -22.42 3.27
C ALA A 211 -0.66 -23.56 3.43
N ALA A 212 -1.94 -23.33 3.12
CA ALA A 212 -2.99 -24.35 3.21
C ALA A 212 -2.75 -25.54 2.25
N GLU A 213 -2.30 -25.27 1.04
CA GLU A 213 -1.96 -26.30 0.06
C GLU A 213 -0.70 -27.10 0.46
N ALA A 214 0.31 -26.41 1.01
CA ALA A 214 1.51 -27.07 1.55
C ALA A 214 1.17 -27.99 2.73
N ILE A 215 0.30 -27.54 3.65
CA ILE A 215 -0.22 -28.37 4.77
C ILE A 215 -0.96 -29.60 4.22
N SER A 216 -1.65 -29.48 3.10
CA SER A 216 -2.35 -30.58 2.42
C SER A 216 -1.43 -31.52 1.64
N GLY A 217 -0.10 -31.29 1.66
CA GLY A 217 0.91 -32.12 1.00
C GLY A 217 1.14 -31.79 -0.46
N LYS A 218 0.60 -30.67 -1.00
CA LYS A 218 0.87 -30.22 -2.37
C LYS A 218 2.27 -29.60 -2.47
N LYS A 219 2.89 -29.76 -3.64
CA LYS A 219 4.17 -29.13 -3.98
C LYS A 219 3.92 -27.72 -4.52
N VAL A 220 3.84 -26.75 -3.63
CA VAL A 220 3.60 -25.34 -3.94
C VAL A 220 4.63 -24.45 -3.26
N ALA A 221 4.80 -23.23 -3.75
CA ALA A 221 5.69 -22.24 -3.18
C ALA A 221 5.20 -20.81 -3.46
N VAL A 222 5.56 -19.86 -2.62
CA VAL A 222 5.44 -18.43 -2.89
C VAL A 222 6.51 -18.09 -3.93
N ASP A 223 6.07 -17.76 -5.14
CA ASP A 223 6.93 -17.51 -6.32
C ASP A 223 6.40 -16.40 -7.25
N TYR A 224 5.47 -15.58 -6.77
CA TYR A 224 4.94 -14.45 -7.55
C TYR A 224 6.05 -13.53 -8.06
N LYS A 225 5.94 -13.08 -9.30
CA LYS A 225 6.79 -12.05 -9.92
C LYS A 225 6.18 -10.65 -9.80
N ALA A 226 4.85 -10.60 -9.77
CA ALA A 226 4.07 -9.38 -9.76
C ALA A 226 3.30 -9.22 -8.44
N MET A 227 3.62 -8.17 -7.68
CA MET A 227 2.88 -7.77 -6.48
C MET A 227 2.35 -6.36 -6.69
N PRO A 228 1.08 -6.18 -7.07
CA PRO A 228 0.52 -4.85 -7.28
C PRO A 228 0.40 -4.09 -5.95
N ALA A 229 0.68 -2.81 -5.98
CA ALA A 229 0.45 -1.87 -4.89
C ALA A 229 -0.44 -0.73 -5.38
N VAL A 230 -1.44 -0.37 -4.58
CA VAL A 230 -2.42 0.67 -4.93
C VAL A 230 -2.51 1.68 -3.79
N ALA A 231 -2.64 2.96 -4.14
CA ALA A 231 -3.11 4.01 -3.26
C ALA A 231 -4.44 4.54 -3.81
N PHE A 232 -5.50 4.39 -3.02
CA PHE A 232 -6.86 4.82 -3.36
C PHE A 232 -7.06 6.33 -3.10
N THR A 233 -6.15 7.11 -3.63
CA THR A 233 -6.23 8.57 -3.68
C THR A 233 -7.13 9.01 -4.85
N ASP A 234 -7.29 10.31 -5.06
CA ASP A 234 -7.93 10.86 -6.28
C ASP A 234 -6.94 11.85 -6.91
N PRO A 235 -6.37 11.50 -8.10
CA PRO A 235 -6.51 10.24 -8.80
C PRO A 235 -5.85 9.06 -8.07
N GLU A 236 -6.27 7.82 -8.40
CA GLU A 236 -5.66 6.59 -7.89
C GLU A 236 -4.23 6.44 -8.42
N LEU A 237 -3.35 5.85 -7.59
CA LEU A 237 -2.04 5.41 -8.03
C LEU A 237 -1.92 3.90 -7.91
N ALA A 238 -1.35 3.27 -8.94
CA ALA A 238 -1.06 1.84 -8.92
C ALA A 238 0.35 1.58 -9.46
N SER A 239 1.01 0.56 -8.93
CA SER A 239 2.31 0.10 -9.42
C SER A 239 2.40 -1.42 -9.33
N VAL A 240 3.12 -2.03 -10.27
CA VAL A 240 3.41 -3.46 -10.27
C VAL A 240 4.72 -3.71 -11.00
N GLY A 241 5.49 -4.71 -10.55
CA GLY A 241 6.79 -5.03 -11.12
C GLY A 241 7.83 -3.96 -10.84
N MET A 242 8.78 -3.77 -11.74
CA MET A 242 9.95 -2.91 -11.56
C MET A 242 9.72 -1.50 -12.10
N THR A 243 10.23 -0.52 -11.40
CA THR A 243 10.50 0.81 -11.96
C THR A 243 11.72 0.73 -12.88
N ILE A 244 11.92 1.75 -13.74
CA ILE A 244 13.13 1.83 -14.57
C ILE A 244 14.41 1.88 -13.73
N LYS A 245 14.34 2.47 -12.54
CA LYS A 245 15.44 2.51 -11.59
C LYS A 245 15.79 1.13 -11.06
N GLU A 246 14.79 0.36 -10.62
CA GLU A 246 14.97 -1.00 -10.10
C GLU A 246 15.45 -1.96 -11.19
N ALA A 247 14.94 -1.84 -12.42
CA ALA A 247 15.44 -2.60 -13.57
C ALA A 247 16.93 -2.35 -13.80
N LYS A 248 17.36 -1.09 -13.77
CA LYS A 248 18.77 -0.71 -13.92
C LYS A 248 19.64 -1.23 -12.76
N GLU A 249 19.16 -1.15 -11.52
CA GLU A 249 19.84 -1.70 -10.35
C GLU A 249 19.96 -3.23 -10.41
N ALA A 250 19.00 -3.89 -11.05
CA ALA A 250 19.03 -5.34 -11.33
C ALA A 250 19.90 -5.72 -12.55
N GLY A 251 20.50 -4.73 -13.22
CA GLY A 251 21.35 -4.95 -14.41
C GLY A 251 20.59 -5.26 -15.68
N LEU A 252 19.28 -4.92 -15.74
CA LEU A 252 18.44 -5.11 -16.93
C LEU A 252 18.50 -3.87 -17.82
N GLU A 253 18.70 -4.09 -19.13
CA GLU A 253 18.50 -3.06 -20.13
C GLU A 253 17.01 -2.91 -20.42
N ALA A 254 16.44 -1.77 -20.01
CA ALA A 254 15.00 -1.52 -20.09
C ALA A 254 14.69 -0.08 -20.47
N THR A 255 13.51 0.13 -21.05
CA THR A 255 12.97 1.45 -21.40
C THR A 255 11.60 1.63 -20.76
N ALA A 256 11.29 2.86 -20.36
CA ALA A 256 9.97 3.25 -19.84
C ALA A 256 9.22 4.08 -20.86
N TYR A 257 7.99 3.68 -21.16
CA TYR A 257 7.10 4.34 -22.11
C TYR A 257 5.90 4.93 -21.37
N LYS A 258 5.60 6.20 -21.61
CA LYS A 258 4.59 6.94 -20.87
C LYS A 258 3.48 7.40 -21.82
N PHE A 259 2.25 6.90 -21.60
CA PHE A 259 1.07 7.28 -22.36
C PHE A 259 0.10 8.09 -21.48
N PRO A 260 -0.36 9.27 -21.91
CA PRO A 260 -1.22 10.14 -21.09
C PRO A 260 -2.70 9.72 -21.15
N PHE A 261 -3.45 9.88 -20.07
CA PHE A 261 -4.91 9.67 -20.05
C PHE A 261 -5.65 10.62 -21.01
N SER A 262 -5.10 11.78 -21.32
CA SER A 262 -5.67 12.70 -22.30
C SER A 262 -5.74 12.14 -23.73
N GLY A 263 -4.97 11.09 -24.05
CA GLY A 263 -5.06 10.36 -25.30
C GLY A 263 -6.20 9.31 -25.34
N ASN A 264 -6.83 9.03 -24.20
CA ASN A 264 -7.84 7.97 -24.10
C ASN A 264 -9.27 8.50 -24.19
N GLY A 265 -10.08 7.98 -25.14
CA GLY A 265 -11.45 8.43 -25.38
C GLY A 265 -12.39 8.28 -24.19
N ARG A 266 -12.23 7.22 -23.37
CA ARG A 266 -13.04 7.04 -22.16
C ARG A 266 -12.69 8.05 -21.09
N ALA A 267 -11.41 8.32 -20.87
CA ALA A 267 -10.95 9.34 -19.92
C ALA A 267 -11.49 10.73 -20.29
N LEU A 268 -11.47 11.08 -21.59
CA LEU A 268 -12.08 12.31 -22.11
C LEU A 268 -13.58 12.35 -21.81
N SER A 269 -14.32 11.26 -22.05
CA SER A 269 -15.78 11.21 -21.80
C SER A 269 -16.15 11.34 -20.33
N LEU A 270 -15.22 10.96 -19.41
CA LEU A 270 -15.37 11.09 -17.96
C LEU A 270 -14.89 12.43 -17.42
N ALA A 271 -14.27 13.28 -18.26
CA ALA A 271 -13.54 14.49 -17.84
C ALA A 271 -12.46 14.17 -16.76
N LYS A 272 -11.81 13.02 -16.88
CA LYS A 272 -10.75 12.50 -15.98
C LYS A 272 -9.50 12.21 -16.80
N THR A 273 -8.90 13.27 -17.33
CA THR A 273 -7.76 13.21 -18.25
C THR A 273 -6.41 13.40 -17.56
N GLU A 274 -6.42 13.69 -16.28
CA GLU A 274 -5.22 13.80 -15.47
C GLU A 274 -4.58 12.41 -15.28
N GLY A 275 -3.28 12.35 -15.53
CA GLY A 275 -2.52 11.14 -15.29
C GLY A 275 -1.94 10.48 -16.53
N PHE A 276 -1.37 9.32 -16.28
CA PHE A 276 -0.68 8.54 -17.31
C PHE A 276 -0.54 7.08 -16.86
N ILE A 277 -0.29 6.21 -17.83
CA ILE A 277 0.31 4.91 -17.64
C ILE A 277 1.78 4.97 -18.06
N ARG A 278 2.65 4.32 -17.30
CA ARG A 278 4.04 4.06 -17.65
C ARG A 278 4.24 2.55 -17.71
N LEU A 279 4.65 2.06 -18.87
CA LEU A 279 5.03 0.68 -19.10
C LEU A 279 6.57 0.59 -19.11
N VAL A 280 7.14 -0.39 -18.42
CA VAL A 280 8.57 -0.66 -18.41
C VAL A 280 8.80 -2.01 -19.08
N THR A 281 9.57 -2.02 -20.16
CA THR A 281 9.89 -3.24 -20.94
C THR A 281 11.38 -3.45 -21.10
N THR A 282 11.82 -4.68 -21.28
CA THR A 282 13.19 -4.99 -21.69
C THR A 282 13.46 -4.47 -23.11
N ASN A 283 14.73 -4.14 -23.43
CA ASN A 283 15.09 -3.56 -24.72
C ASN A 283 15.23 -4.60 -25.84
N ASP A 284 15.44 -5.87 -25.52
CA ASP A 284 15.61 -6.96 -26.48
C ASP A 284 14.28 -7.48 -27.03
N ASP A 285 13.42 -8.00 -26.16
CA ASP A 285 12.18 -8.67 -26.56
C ASP A 285 10.91 -7.91 -26.14
N ASN A 286 11.03 -6.67 -25.64
CA ASN A 286 9.95 -5.85 -25.11
C ASN A 286 9.11 -6.57 -24.02
N VAL A 287 9.72 -7.48 -23.24
CA VAL A 287 9.03 -8.16 -22.14
C VAL A 287 8.62 -7.13 -21.09
N VAL A 288 7.36 -7.18 -20.70
CA VAL A 288 6.83 -6.28 -19.67
C VAL A 288 7.36 -6.70 -18.31
N ILE A 289 8.13 -5.82 -17.67
CA ILE A 289 8.75 -6.05 -16.36
C ILE A 289 8.22 -5.13 -15.27
N GLY A 290 7.48 -4.10 -15.64
CA GLY A 290 6.89 -3.18 -14.68
C GLY A 290 5.88 -2.24 -15.29
N ALA A 291 5.01 -1.69 -14.45
CA ALA A 291 4.07 -0.65 -14.82
C ALA A 291 3.72 0.24 -13.63
N GLN A 292 3.48 1.51 -13.92
CA GLN A 292 2.96 2.50 -12.97
C GLN A 292 1.81 3.27 -13.64
N ILE A 293 0.71 3.41 -12.91
CA ILE A 293 -0.49 4.10 -13.37
C ILE A 293 -0.87 5.17 -12.36
N GLY A 294 -1.09 6.38 -12.83
CA GLY A 294 -1.75 7.42 -12.04
C GLY A 294 -2.94 7.94 -12.82
N GLY A 295 -4.15 7.76 -12.31
CA GLY A 295 -5.36 8.15 -13.00
C GLY A 295 -6.59 7.39 -12.53
N VAL A 296 -7.76 7.75 -13.06
CA VAL A 296 -9.03 7.09 -12.75
C VAL A 296 -8.99 5.61 -13.13
N GLY A 297 -9.39 4.71 -12.23
CA GLY A 297 -9.43 3.28 -12.47
C GLY A 297 -8.06 2.59 -12.51
N ALA A 298 -7.00 3.24 -12.00
CA ALA A 298 -5.66 2.64 -11.94
C ALA A 298 -5.65 1.32 -11.17
N SER A 299 -6.46 1.23 -10.10
CA SER A 299 -6.60 0.03 -9.27
C SER A 299 -7.16 -1.19 -10.02
N ASP A 300 -8.02 -0.97 -10.99
CA ASP A 300 -8.60 -2.04 -11.82
C ASP A 300 -7.65 -2.43 -12.95
N MET A 301 -7.06 -1.46 -13.65
CA MET A 301 -6.17 -1.68 -14.79
C MET A 301 -4.86 -2.38 -14.43
N VAL A 302 -4.33 -2.17 -13.22
CA VAL A 302 -3.07 -2.79 -12.78
C VAL A 302 -3.12 -4.32 -12.79
N SER A 303 -4.29 -4.93 -12.71
CA SER A 303 -4.46 -6.38 -12.69
C SER A 303 -4.08 -7.04 -14.03
N GLU A 304 -4.37 -6.40 -15.16
CA GLU A 304 -3.94 -6.85 -16.49
C GLU A 304 -2.42 -6.84 -16.61
N LEU A 305 -1.79 -5.76 -16.14
CA LEU A 305 -0.34 -5.63 -16.16
C LEU A 305 0.36 -6.57 -15.17
N ALA A 306 -0.27 -6.85 -14.04
CA ALA A 306 0.19 -7.90 -13.12
C ALA A 306 0.16 -9.28 -13.80
N LEU A 307 -0.90 -9.59 -14.53
CA LEU A 307 -1.01 -10.84 -15.32
C LEU A 307 0.07 -10.91 -16.40
N ALA A 308 0.31 -9.81 -17.12
CA ALA A 308 1.33 -9.75 -18.16
C ALA A 308 2.74 -10.04 -17.59
N ILE A 309 3.11 -9.39 -16.46
CA ILE A 309 4.40 -9.60 -15.79
C ILE A 309 4.51 -11.04 -15.26
N GLU A 310 3.46 -11.54 -14.59
CA GLU A 310 3.44 -12.89 -14.02
C GLU A 310 3.63 -13.96 -15.09
N SER A 311 3.02 -13.75 -16.27
CA SER A 311 3.07 -14.66 -17.42
C SER A 311 4.29 -14.44 -18.33
N GLY A 312 5.07 -13.38 -18.11
CA GLY A 312 6.23 -13.04 -18.96
C GLY A 312 5.82 -12.60 -20.37
N MET A 313 4.69 -11.90 -20.50
CA MET A 313 4.21 -11.34 -21.77
C MET A 313 5.10 -10.18 -22.21
N ASN A 314 5.15 -9.97 -23.52
CA ASN A 314 5.77 -8.80 -24.11
C ASN A 314 4.72 -7.72 -24.48
N ALA A 315 5.18 -6.55 -24.91
CA ALA A 315 4.28 -5.45 -25.27
C ALA A 315 3.38 -5.79 -26.47
N GLU A 316 3.84 -6.67 -27.40
CA GLU A 316 3.04 -7.10 -28.57
C GLU A 316 1.83 -7.94 -28.13
N ASP A 317 1.98 -8.81 -27.13
CA ASP A 317 0.87 -9.62 -26.60
C ASP A 317 -0.27 -8.73 -26.07
N ILE A 318 0.05 -7.62 -25.41
CA ILE A 318 -0.94 -6.65 -24.90
C ILE A 318 -1.52 -5.83 -26.06
N ALA A 319 -0.69 -5.34 -26.97
CA ALA A 319 -1.11 -4.53 -28.12
C ALA A 319 -2.06 -5.30 -29.06
N LEU A 320 -1.86 -6.62 -29.22
CA LEU A 320 -2.73 -7.49 -30.02
C LEU A 320 -3.99 -7.95 -29.28
N THR A 321 -4.06 -7.74 -27.97
CA THR A 321 -5.27 -8.06 -27.20
C THR A 321 -6.36 -7.04 -27.51
N ILE A 322 -7.55 -7.50 -27.91
CA ILE A 322 -8.68 -6.63 -28.26
C ILE A 322 -9.28 -6.04 -26.99
N HIS A 323 -9.16 -4.73 -26.83
CA HIS A 323 -9.78 -3.96 -25.76
C HIS A 323 -11.13 -3.37 -26.22
N PRO A 324 -12.16 -3.33 -25.37
CA PRO A 324 -13.45 -2.77 -25.74
C PRO A 324 -13.36 -1.24 -25.88
N HIS A 325 -13.99 -0.69 -26.93
CA HIS A 325 -14.05 0.75 -27.18
C HIS A 325 -15.42 1.35 -26.83
N PRO A 326 -15.51 2.51 -26.10
CA PRO A 326 -14.42 3.19 -25.40
C PRO A 326 -14.25 2.66 -23.97
N SER A 327 -13.03 2.36 -23.57
CA SER A 327 -12.70 1.90 -22.20
C SER A 327 -11.42 2.54 -21.68
N LEU A 328 -11.22 2.49 -20.34
CA LEU A 328 -9.94 2.86 -19.75
C LEU A 328 -8.87 1.79 -20.02
N GLY A 329 -9.27 0.53 -20.20
CA GLY A 329 -8.34 -0.55 -20.51
C GLY A 329 -7.56 -0.34 -21.81
N GLU A 330 -8.12 0.39 -22.80
CA GLU A 330 -7.40 0.71 -24.02
C GLU A 330 -6.09 1.46 -23.79
N ILE A 331 -5.94 2.15 -22.64
CA ILE A 331 -4.70 2.86 -22.32
C ILE A 331 -3.51 1.91 -22.08
N THR A 332 -3.76 0.65 -21.69
CA THR A 332 -2.72 -0.38 -21.57
C THR A 332 -2.26 -0.85 -22.96
N MET A 333 -3.19 -0.98 -23.90
CA MET A 333 -2.92 -1.26 -25.31
C MET A 333 -2.12 -0.13 -25.94
N ASP A 334 -2.59 1.13 -25.81
CA ASP A 334 -1.93 2.32 -26.37
C ASP A 334 -0.50 2.49 -25.83
N ALA A 335 -0.27 2.21 -24.55
CA ALA A 335 1.06 2.25 -23.94
C ALA A 335 1.97 1.14 -24.50
N SER A 336 1.40 -0.02 -24.83
CA SER A 336 2.12 -1.14 -25.43
C SER A 336 2.45 -0.88 -26.90
N GLU A 337 1.54 -0.29 -27.66
CA GLU A 337 1.81 0.17 -29.04
C GLU A 337 2.91 1.24 -29.06
N LEU A 338 2.91 2.16 -28.06
CA LEU A 338 3.98 3.14 -27.92
C LEU A 338 5.34 2.45 -27.67
N ALA A 339 5.38 1.39 -26.86
CA ALA A 339 6.60 0.60 -26.61
C ALA A 339 7.13 -0.09 -27.89
N LEU A 340 6.23 -0.45 -28.79
CA LEU A 340 6.56 -1.04 -30.11
C LEU A 340 6.91 0.02 -31.17
N GLY A 341 6.82 1.32 -30.86
CA GLY A 341 7.05 2.40 -31.82
C GLY A 341 5.90 2.61 -32.82
N LEU A 342 4.70 2.15 -32.49
CA LEU A 342 3.50 2.17 -33.35
C LEU A 342 2.34 2.97 -32.69
N PRO A 343 2.56 4.15 -32.07
CA PRO A 343 1.50 4.86 -31.40
C PRO A 343 0.47 5.40 -32.41
N ILE A 344 -0.84 5.31 -32.06
CA ILE A 344 -1.93 5.81 -32.92
C ILE A 344 -2.49 7.14 -32.37
N HIS A 345 -2.54 7.31 -31.05
CA HIS A 345 -3.28 8.40 -30.42
C HIS A 345 -2.42 9.50 -29.77
N ILE A 346 -1.12 9.52 -30.00
CA ILE A 346 -0.18 10.57 -29.56
C ILE A 346 0.83 10.94 -30.65
#